data_eb57c967590d7c516431176470d03b36
#
_entry.id   eb57c967590d7c516431176470d03b36
#
_cell.length_a   1.000
_cell.length_b   1.000
_cell.length_c   1.000
_cell.angle_alpha   90.00
_cell.angle_beta   90.00
_cell.angle_gamma   90.00
#
_symmetry.space_group_name_H-M   'P 1'
#
loop_
_entity.id
_entity.type
_entity.pdbx_description
1 polymer ?
#
loop_
_entity_poly.entity_id
_entity_poly.type
_entity_poly.pdbx_seq_one_letter_code
_entity_poly.pdbx_strand_id
1 'polypeptide(L)'
;MLIKNANKIVLKLGSATVVDSKGFFKKKWVTSLIKDIKKYGKGKNFVIVSSGAIALGQKYLKIKKGKIKLEMSQAIAAVGQIHLAENFRNCLINLR
;
A
#
# COMPACT_ATOMS: atom_id res chain seq x y z
N MET A 1 -14.97 -5.46 17.38
CA MET A 1 -13.56 -5.27 17.79
C MET A 1 -13.46 -4.00 18.64
N LEU A 2 -12.85 -4.11 19.81
CA LEU A 2 -12.70 -2.99 20.72
C LEU A 2 -11.35 -2.31 20.47
N ILE A 3 -11.28 -1.47 19.45
CA ILE A 3 -10.04 -0.78 19.04
C ILE A 3 -9.45 0.06 20.18
N LYS A 4 -10.31 0.67 20.99
CA LYS A 4 -9.85 1.52 22.08
C LYS A 4 -9.07 0.76 23.17
N ASN A 5 -9.17 -0.56 23.22
CA ASN A 5 -8.42 -1.38 24.17
C ASN A 5 -7.13 -1.95 23.58
N ALA A 6 -6.89 -1.74 22.28
CA ALA A 6 -5.69 -2.24 21.62
C ALA A 6 -4.62 -1.15 21.59
N ASN A 7 -3.37 -1.51 21.93
CA ASN A 7 -2.23 -0.59 21.84
C ASN A 7 -1.54 -0.66 20.48
N LYS A 8 -1.62 -1.80 19.82
CA LYS A 8 -1.01 -2.02 18.51
C LYS A 8 -2.06 -2.60 17.55
N ILE A 9 -2.20 -1.97 16.40
CA ILE A 9 -3.18 -2.37 15.40
C ILE A 9 -2.47 -2.65 14.09
N VAL A 10 -2.76 -3.81 13.50
CA VAL A 10 -2.20 -4.20 12.20
C VAL A 10 -3.32 -4.10 11.17
N LEU A 11 -3.09 -3.32 10.13
CA LEU A 11 -4.00 -3.18 9.00
C LEU A 11 -3.39 -3.87 7.78
N LYS A 12 -4.11 -4.86 7.25
CA LYS A 12 -3.68 -5.56 6.02
C LYS A 12 -4.48 -5.01 4.85
N LEU A 13 -3.78 -4.51 3.84
CA LEU A 13 -4.39 -3.92 2.65
C LEU A 13 -4.07 -4.79 1.44
N GLY A 14 -5.10 -5.32 0.80
CA GLY A 14 -4.94 -6.14 -0.40
C GLY A 14 -4.54 -5.29 -1.60
N SER A 15 -4.05 -5.95 -2.65
CA SER A 15 -3.58 -5.31 -3.87
C SER A 15 -4.64 -4.40 -4.51
N ALA A 16 -5.87 -4.91 -4.67
CA ALA A 16 -6.96 -4.14 -5.29
C ALA A 16 -7.43 -2.96 -4.43
N THR A 17 -7.07 -2.95 -3.15
CA THR A 17 -7.40 -1.85 -2.25
C THR A 17 -6.49 -0.65 -2.47
N VAL A 18 -5.22 -0.89 -2.80
CA VAL A 18 -4.22 0.18 -2.92
C VAL A 18 -3.84 0.50 -4.36
N VAL A 19 -4.10 -0.41 -5.30
CA VAL A 19 -3.80 -0.21 -6.74
C VAL A 19 -5.06 -0.46 -7.54
N ASP A 20 -5.40 0.46 -8.44
CA ASP A 20 -6.60 0.33 -9.27
C ASP A 20 -6.36 -0.63 -10.45
N SER A 21 -7.42 -0.89 -11.24
CA SER A 21 -7.36 -1.82 -12.36
C SER A 21 -6.39 -1.39 -13.47
N LYS A 22 -6.03 -0.11 -13.49
CA LYS A 22 -5.07 0.44 -14.46
C LYS A 22 -3.64 0.45 -13.95
N GLY A 23 -3.42 -0.01 -12.72
CA GLY A 23 -2.09 -0.06 -12.12
C GLY A 23 -1.65 1.19 -11.37
N PHE A 24 -2.56 2.16 -11.19
CA PHE A 24 -2.24 3.38 -10.44
C PHE A 24 -2.49 3.20 -8.95
N PHE A 25 -1.57 3.72 -8.14
CA PHE A 25 -1.73 3.74 -6.70
C PHE A 25 -2.92 4.64 -6.32
N LYS A 26 -3.80 4.13 -5.44
CA LYS A 26 -4.99 4.87 -4.99
C LYS A 26 -4.63 5.92 -3.94
N LYS A 27 -3.95 6.97 -4.36
CA LYS A 27 -3.41 7.99 -3.47
C LYS A 27 -4.48 8.65 -2.58
N LYS A 28 -5.62 9.02 -3.18
CA LYS A 28 -6.69 9.69 -2.43
C LYS A 28 -7.26 8.79 -1.36
N TRP A 29 -7.50 7.53 -1.68
CA TRP A 29 -8.05 6.56 -0.73
C TRP A 29 -7.08 6.30 0.41
N VAL A 30 -5.80 6.08 0.09
CA VAL A 30 -4.77 5.83 1.12
C VAL A 30 -4.58 7.06 2.01
N THR A 31 -4.56 8.25 1.42
CA THR A 31 -4.45 9.50 2.18
C THR A 31 -5.63 9.65 3.15
N SER A 32 -6.83 9.33 2.69
CA SER A 32 -8.03 9.36 3.52
C SER A 32 -7.94 8.38 4.69
N LEU A 33 -7.46 7.15 4.41
CA LEU A 33 -7.24 6.14 5.45
C LEU A 33 -6.24 6.63 6.50
N ILE A 34 -5.13 7.21 6.08
CA ILE A 34 -4.10 7.70 7.00
C ILE A 34 -4.63 8.85 7.85
N LYS A 35 -5.44 9.73 7.27
CA LYS A 35 -6.11 10.80 8.04
C LYS A 35 -7.00 10.22 9.14
N ASP A 36 -7.76 9.18 8.81
CA ASP A 36 -8.62 8.53 9.79
C ASP A 36 -7.80 7.88 10.90
N ILE A 37 -6.69 7.24 10.55
CA ILE A 37 -5.77 6.65 11.53
C ILE A 37 -5.24 7.72 12.48
N LYS A 38 -4.83 8.87 11.97
CA LYS A 38 -4.33 9.97 12.80
C LYS A 38 -5.41 10.51 13.71
N LYS A 39 -6.64 10.62 13.21
CA LYS A 39 -7.76 11.20 13.97
C LYS A 39 -8.24 10.26 15.08
N TYR A 40 -8.45 8.99 14.75
CA TYR A 40 -9.08 8.04 15.66
C TYR A 40 -8.11 7.13 16.40
N GLY A 41 -6.85 7.12 16.00
CA GLY A 41 -5.84 6.23 16.57
C GLY A 41 -4.80 6.90 17.45
N LYS A 42 -5.10 8.07 18.02
CA LYS A 42 -4.16 8.76 18.90
C LYS A 42 -3.72 7.87 20.06
N GLY A 43 -2.42 7.83 20.31
CA GLY A 43 -1.85 7.03 21.38
C GLY A 43 -1.70 5.56 21.04
N LYS A 44 -2.04 5.15 19.81
CA LYS A 44 -1.92 3.77 19.35
C LYS A 44 -0.86 3.65 18.27
N ASN A 45 -0.24 2.47 18.19
CA ASN A 45 0.72 2.15 17.14
C ASN A 45 0.03 1.39 16.03
N PHE A 46 0.18 1.86 14.81
CA PHE A 46 -0.37 1.21 13.63
C PHE A 46 0.75 0.65 12.76
N VAL A 47 0.53 -0.56 12.27
CA VAL A 47 1.39 -1.19 11.27
C VAL A 47 0.54 -1.48 10.05
N ILE A 48 0.93 -0.96 8.90
CA ILE A 48 0.22 -1.21 7.66
C ILE A 48 1.00 -2.26 6.87
N VAL A 49 0.34 -3.37 6.56
CA VAL A 49 0.88 -4.42 5.71
C VAL A 49 0.13 -4.33 4.38
N SER A 50 0.84 -4.01 3.33
CA SER A 50 0.21 -3.75 2.03
C SER A 50 0.71 -4.69 0.95
N SER A 51 -0.21 -5.21 0.15
CA SER A 51 0.07 -5.84 -1.13
C SER A 51 0.06 -4.78 -2.23
N GLY A 52 0.37 -5.17 -3.46
CA GLY A 52 0.31 -4.28 -4.61
C GLY A 52 1.65 -4.03 -5.28
N ALA A 53 2.74 -4.60 -4.74
CA ALA A 53 4.07 -4.41 -5.32
C ALA A 53 4.18 -4.94 -6.74
N ILE A 54 3.60 -6.12 -7.02
CA ILE A 54 3.64 -6.70 -8.37
C ILE A 54 2.86 -5.82 -9.35
N ALA A 55 1.66 -5.37 -8.96
CA ALA A 55 0.83 -4.53 -9.83
C ALA A 55 1.53 -3.20 -10.16
N LEU A 56 2.13 -2.56 -9.17
CA LEU A 56 2.88 -1.32 -9.39
C LEU A 56 4.14 -1.56 -10.21
N GLY A 57 4.85 -2.66 -9.96
CA GLY A 57 6.03 -3.02 -10.72
C GLY A 57 5.72 -3.27 -12.19
N GLN A 58 4.62 -4.00 -12.47
CA GLN A 58 4.16 -4.23 -13.84
C GLN A 58 3.86 -2.91 -14.55
N LYS A 59 3.18 -1.99 -13.86
CA LYS A 59 2.85 -0.68 -14.42
C LYS A 59 4.12 0.12 -14.72
N TYR A 60 5.03 0.17 -13.76
CA TYR A 60 6.27 0.94 -13.90
C TYR A 60 7.16 0.40 -15.03
N LEU A 61 7.29 -0.93 -15.10
CA LEU A 61 8.12 -1.60 -16.11
C LEU A 61 7.38 -1.79 -17.43
N LYS A 62 6.10 -1.38 -17.51
CA LYS A 62 5.26 -1.51 -18.70
C LYS A 62 5.12 -2.97 -19.18
N ILE A 63 4.99 -3.88 -18.22
CA ILE A 63 4.80 -5.30 -18.49
C ILE A 63 3.31 -5.60 -18.52
N LYS A 64 2.85 -6.28 -19.58
CA LYS A 64 1.43 -6.64 -19.72
C LYS A 64 1.03 -7.68 -18.67
N LYS A 65 -0.22 -7.57 -18.21
CA LYS A 65 -0.81 -8.58 -17.33
C LYS A 65 -0.86 -9.91 -18.08
N GLY A 66 -0.50 -10.98 -17.39
CA GLY A 66 -0.50 -12.33 -17.95
C GLY A 66 0.27 -13.27 -17.05
N LYS A 67 0.51 -14.49 -17.54
CA LYS A 67 1.32 -15.45 -16.80
C LYS A 67 2.76 -14.94 -16.76
N ILE A 68 3.26 -14.77 -15.56
CA ILE A 68 4.61 -14.29 -15.28
C ILE A 68 5.36 -15.43 -14.61
N LYS A 69 6.58 -15.72 -15.06
CA LYS A 69 7.42 -16.71 -14.43
C LYS A 69 7.79 -16.25 -13.02
N LEU A 70 8.04 -17.19 -12.13
CA LEU A 70 8.32 -16.89 -10.71
C LEU A 70 9.49 -15.89 -10.56
N GLU A 71 10.60 -16.13 -11.26
CA GLU A 71 11.75 -15.24 -11.17
C GLU A 71 11.42 -13.81 -11.64
N MET A 72 10.65 -13.72 -12.71
CA MET A 72 10.20 -12.43 -13.23
C MET A 72 9.27 -11.73 -12.23
N SER A 73 8.39 -12.49 -11.60
CA SER A 73 7.47 -11.98 -10.58
C SER A 73 8.23 -11.40 -9.41
N GLN A 74 9.30 -12.05 -8.96
CA GLN A 74 10.14 -11.56 -7.87
C GLN A 74 10.86 -10.27 -8.25
N ALA A 75 11.38 -10.18 -9.47
CA ALA A 75 12.03 -8.97 -9.95
C ALA A 75 11.05 -7.81 -10.06
N ILE A 76 9.86 -8.05 -10.58
CA ILE A 76 8.80 -7.05 -10.70
C ILE A 76 8.38 -6.58 -9.30
N ALA A 77 8.23 -7.49 -8.36
CA ALA A 77 7.86 -7.15 -6.99
C ALA A 77 8.93 -6.28 -6.32
N ALA A 78 10.21 -6.56 -6.57
CA ALA A 78 11.30 -5.77 -6.01
C ALA A 78 11.23 -4.31 -6.48
N VAL A 79 11.01 -4.09 -7.77
CA VAL A 79 10.82 -2.74 -8.32
C VAL A 79 9.54 -2.10 -7.77
N GLY A 80 8.44 -2.85 -7.78
CA GLY A 80 7.16 -2.36 -7.29
C GLY A 80 7.17 -2.01 -5.81
N GLN A 81 7.94 -2.74 -5.00
CA GLN A 81 8.05 -2.47 -3.57
C GLN A 81 8.64 -1.09 -3.30
N ILE A 82 9.63 -0.68 -4.08
CA ILE A 82 10.21 0.66 -3.96
C ILE A 82 9.14 1.73 -4.23
N HIS A 83 8.35 1.54 -5.30
CA HIS A 83 7.31 2.49 -5.66
C HIS A 83 6.14 2.49 -4.65
N LEU A 84 5.80 1.30 -4.13
CA LEU A 84 4.76 1.18 -3.12
C LEU A 84 5.15 1.94 -1.85
N ALA A 85 6.36 1.71 -1.36
CA ALA A 85 6.87 2.38 -0.15
C ALA A 85 6.92 3.89 -0.34
N GLU A 86 7.38 4.35 -1.50
CA GLU A 86 7.46 5.78 -1.80
C GLU A 86 6.09 6.43 -1.87
N ASN A 87 5.10 5.75 -2.45
CA ASN A 87 3.73 6.26 -2.49
C ASN A 87 3.14 6.41 -1.09
N PHE A 88 3.34 5.42 -0.22
CA PHE A 88 2.90 5.52 1.18
C PHE A 88 3.62 6.65 1.90
N ARG A 89 4.93 6.76 1.72
CA ARG A 89 5.73 7.84 2.32
C ARG A 89 5.20 9.22 1.93
N ASN A 90 4.89 9.41 0.64
CA ASN A 90 4.36 10.68 0.15
C ASN A 90 3.01 11.02 0.78
N CYS A 91 2.14 10.02 0.96
CA CYS A 91 0.87 10.23 1.64
C CYS A 91 1.09 10.67 3.10
N LEU A 92 2.05 10.07 3.79
CA LEU A 92 2.36 10.42 5.18
C LEU A 92 2.95 11.84 5.29
N ILE A 93 3.84 12.22 4.39
CA ILE A 93 4.48 13.54 4.40
C ILE A 93 3.44 14.63 4.20
N ASN A 94 2.50 14.43 3.28
CA ASN A 94 1.50 15.45 2.96
C ASN A 94 0.50 15.70 4.10
N LEU A 95 0.54 14.87 5.15
CA LEU A 95 -0.36 15.00 6.30
C LEU A 95 0.30 15.63 7.53
N ARG A 96 1.53 16.06 7.41
CA ARG A 96 2.24 16.71 8.53
C ARG A 96 1.76 18.16 8.75
#